data_7c1d2bbcc57410d71916ccdd5a7c0028
#
_entry.id   7c1d2bbcc57410d71916ccdd5a7c0028
#
_cell.length_a   1.000
_cell.length_b   1.000
_cell.length_c   1.000
_cell.angle_alpha   90.00
_cell.angle_beta   90.00
_cell.angle_gamma   90.00
#
_symmetry.space_group_name_H-M   'P 1'
#
loop_
_entity.id
_entity.type
_entity.pdbx_description
1 polymer ?
#
loop_
_entity_poly.entity_id
_entity_poly.type
_entity_poly.pdbx_seq_one_letter_code
_entity_poly.pdbx_strand_id
1 'polypeptide(L)'
;VYTELDRPQVDSDIFPEDKSEFIDTDSIRLVGGLDGRSFYLGLPKVEEIENGICILVAGEDVPDGAVGGCSGPNATTGYPFGKLRHNPEKIPDSAIRDGWVRISNNLVFQPT
;
A
#
# COMPACT_ATOMS: atom_id res chain seq x y z
N VAL A 1 -9.49 -9.62 4.34
CA VAL A 1 -9.27 -9.70 2.89
C VAL A 1 -9.11 -8.31 2.30
N TYR A 2 -8.15 -8.13 1.43
CA TYR A 2 -7.89 -6.85 0.77
C TYR A 2 -8.78 -6.75 -0.46
N THR A 3 -9.99 -6.23 -0.30
CA THR A 3 -11.00 -6.15 -1.36
C THR A 3 -10.57 -5.28 -2.54
N GLU A 4 -9.62 -4.37 -2.33
CA GLU A 4 -9.05 -3.54 -3.39
C GLU A 4 -8.40 -4.37 -4.51
N LEU A 5 -7.96 -5.60 -4.20
CA LEU A 5 -7.32 -6.49 -5.17
C LEU A 5 -8.30 -7.32 -5.98
N ASP A 6 -9.60 -7.28 -5.64
CA ASP A 6 -10.62 -8.11 -6.29
C ASP A 6 -11.05 -7.58 -7.66
N ARG A 7 -10.81 -6.30 -7.95
CA ARG A 7 -11.17 -5.72 -9.25
C ARG A 7 -10.09 -6.00 -10.31
N PRO A 8 -10.44 -6.01 -11.61
CA PRO A 8 -9.46 -6.15 -12.67
C PRO A 8 -8.43 -5.01 -12.66
N GLN A 9 -7.20 -5.33 -13.05
CA GLN A 9 -6.16 -4.32 -13.19
C GLN A 9 -6.43 -3.44 -14.41
N VAL A 10 -6.24 -2.12 -14.24
CA VAL A 10 -6.35 -1.12 -15.32
C VAL A 10 -5.03 -0.35 -15.43
N ASP A 11 -4.89 0.50 -16.45
CA ASP A 11 -3.61 1.19 -16.72
C ASP A 11 -3.10 2.01 -15.55
N SER A 12 -3.98 2.62 -14.77
CA SER A 12 -3.58 3.42 -13.60
C SER A 12 -3.01 2.58 -12.44
N ASP A 13 -3.19 1.26 -12.49
CA ASP A 13 -2.66 0.35 -11.47
C ASP A 13 -1.21 -0.04 -11.73
N ILE A 14 -0.64 0.33 -12.87
CA ILE A 14 0.74 0.00 -13.21
C ILE A 14 1.68 0.88 -12.42
N PHE A 15 2.49 0.25 -11.55
CA PHE A 15 3.45 0.97 -10.73
C PHE A 15 4.60 1.48 -11.61
N PRO A 16 5.07 2.74 -11.42
CA PRO A 16 6.10 3.34 -12.29
C PRO A 16 7.48 2.71 -12.21
N GLU A 17 7.75 1.88 -11.21
CA GLU A 17 9.03 1.19 -11.03
C GLU A 17 8.86 -0.31 -11.19
N ASP A 18 9.90 -1.01 -11.67
CA ASP A 18 9.86 -2.47 -11.74
C ASP A 18 10.13 -3.08 -10.37
N LYS A 19 9.10 -3.70 -9.79
CA LYS A 19 9.17 -4.40 -8.50
C LYS A 19 8.88 -5.89 -8.64
N SER A 20 9.05 -6.44 -9.85
CA SER A 20 8.73 -7.84 -10.15
C SER A 20 9.54 -8.85 -9.36
N GLU A 21 10.64 -8.44 -8.73
CA GLU A 21 11.48 -9.34 -7.93
C GLU A 21 10.75 -9.90 -6.69
N PHE A 22 9.89 -9.10 -6.08
CA PHE A 22 9.22 -9.50 -4.84
C PHE A 22 7.70 -9.34 -4.86
N ILE A 23 7.14 -8.70 -5.88
CA ILE A 23 5.70 -8.48 -6.01
C ILE A 23 5.17 -9.12 -7.28
N ASP A 24 4.01 -9.77 -7.18
CA ASP A 24 3.23 -10.16 -8.36
C ASP A 24 2.67 -8.88 -8.98
N THR A 25 3.28 -8.42 -10.07
CA THR A 25 2.93 -7.16 -10.70
C THR A 25 1.50 -7.12 -11.25
N ASP A 26 0.93 -8.29 -11.59
CA ASP A 26 -0.46 -8.39 -12.04
C ASP A 26 -1.45 -8.14 -10.91
N SER A 27 -1.01 -8.23 -9.66
CA SER A 27 -1.85 -7.99 -8.49
C SER A 27 -1.87 -6.53 -8.05
N ILE A 28 -0.99 -5.67 -8.56
CA ILE A 28 -0.86 -4.28 -8.10
C ILE A 28 -2.12 -3.49 -8.46
N ARG A 29 -2.65 -2.76 -7.47
CA ARG A 29 -3.81 -1.88 -7.64
C ARG A 29 -3.55 -0.53 -6.99
N LEU A 30 -3.85 0.54 -7.71
CA LEU A 30 -3.85 1.89 -7.16
C LEU A 30 -5.05 2.02 -6.23
N VAL A 31 -4.82 2.34 -4.96
CA VAL A 31 -5.88 2.37 -3.95
C VAL A 31 -6.20 3.77 -3.44
N GLY A 32 -5.33 4.74 -3.68
CA GLY A 32 -5.61 6.12 -3.30
C GLY A 32 -4.42 7.03 -3.50
N GLY A 33 -4.63 8.31 -3.22
CA GLY A 33 -3.59 9.34 -3.29
C GLY A 33 -3.78 10.39 -2.21
N LEU A 34 -2.70 11.03 -1.81
CA LEU A 34 -2.69 12.08 -0.81
C LEU A 34 -1.43 12.93 -0.96
N ASP A 35 -1.60 14.25 -1.08
CA ASP A 35 -0.48 15.21 -1.12
C ASP A 35 0.56 14.91 -2.21
N GLY A 36 0.11 14.51 -3.40
CA GLY A 36 1.00 14.21 -4.53
C GLY A 36 1.62 12.83 -4.48
N ARG A 37 1.24 11.99 -3.52
CA ARG A 37 1.67 10.59 -3.42
C ARG A 37 0.58 9.67 -3.90
N SER A 38 0.95 8.60 -4.58
CA SER A 38 0.04 7.53 -4.99
C SER A 38 0.36 6.27 -4.21
N PHE A 39 -0.68 5.61 -3.71
CA PHE A 39 -0.55 4.42 -2.86
C PHE A 39 -1.12 3.21 -3.60
N TYR A 40 -0.37 2.11 -3.58
CA TYR A 40 -0.73 0.87 -4.27
C TYR A 40 -0.66 -0.30 -3.30
N LEU A 41 -1.50 -1.29 -3.52
CA LEU A 41 -1.42 -2.58 -2.83
C LEU A 41 -1.16 -3.68 -3.85
N GLY A 42 -0.44 -4.71 -3.45
CA GLY A 42 -0.17 -5.88 -4.28
C GLY A 42 0.10 -7.11 -3.43
N LEU A 43 0.24 -8.26 -4.06
CA LEU A 43 0.53 -9.52 -3.39
C LEU A 43 2.00 -9.87 -3.49
N PRO A 44 2.62 -10.43 -2.45
CA PRO A 44 4.00 -10.89 -2.53
C PRO A 44 4.11 -12.05 -3.52
N LYS A 45 5.21 -12.06 -4.26
CA LYS A 45 5.50 -13.09 -5.25
C LYS A 45 5.88 -14.42 -4.61
N VAL A 46 6.49 -14.36 -3.42
CA VAL A 46 6.88 -15.55 -2.66
C VAL A 46 5.86 -15.80 -1.54
N GLU A 47 5.48 -17.07 -1.37
CA GLU A 47 4.49 -17.48 -0.38
C GLU A 47 5.04 -17.55 1.06
N GLU A 48 6.26 -17.06 1.28
CA GLU A 48 6.91 -17.08 2.60
C GLU A 48 6.22 -16.18 3.62
N ILE A 49 5.46 -15.18 3.14
CA ILE A 49 4.70 -14.30 4.01
C ILE A 49 3.23 -14.70 3.94
N GLU A 50 2.79 -15.52 4.88
CA GLU A 50 1.41 -15.99 4.95
C GLU A 50 0.46 -14.80 5.12
N ASN A 51 -0.55 -14.70 4.24
CA ASN A 51 -1.51 -13.59 4.20
C ASN A 51 -0.83 -12.22 4.08
N GLY A 52 0.36 -12.18 3.47
CA GLY A 52 1.12 -10.96 3.30
C GLY A 52 0.52 -10.00 2.29
N ILE A 53 0.92 -8.74 2.41
CA ILE A 53 0.53 -7.68 1.48
C ILE A 53 1.76 -6.82 1.18
N CYS A 54 1.83 -6.35 -0.06
CA CYS A 54 2.85 -5.40 -0.46
C CYS A 54 2.22 -4.02 -0.59
N ILE A 55 2.90 -3.01 -0.06
CA ILE A 55 2.49 -1.60 -0.17
C ILE A 55 3.55 -0.87 -0.98
N LEU A 56 3.09 -0.10 -1.97
CA LEU A 56 3.96 0.69 -2.82
C LEU A 56 3.51 2.14 -2.76
N VAL A 57 4.46 3.07 -2.73
CA VAL A 57 4.19 4.51 -2.71
C VAL A 57 5.05 5.17 -3.77
N ALA A 58 4.43 6.00 -4.60
CA ALA A 58 5.13 6.79 -5.62
C ALA A 58 4.80 8.27 -5.43
N GLY A 59 5.77 9.15 -5.68
CA GLY A 59 5.58 10.59 -5.57
C GLY A 59 6.89 11.34 -5.67
N GLU A 60 6.83 12.66 -5.88
CA GLU A 60 8.01 13.50 -6.02
C GLU A 60 8.84 13.60 -4.74
N ASP A 61 8.19 13.57 -3.58
CA ASP A 61 8.84 13.65 -2.28
C ASP A 61 9.20 12.27 -1.70
N VAL A 62 8.91 11.21 -2.43
CA VAL A 62 9.24 9.85 -2.02
C VAL A 62 10.68 9.55 -2.43
N PRO A 63 11.53 8.97 -1.55
CA PRO A 63 12.90 8.61 -1.91
C PRO A 63 12.96 7.80 -3.20
N ASP A 64 13.85 8.20 -4.12
CA ASP A 64 14.01 7.58 -5.44
C ASP A 64 12.73 7.60 -6.30
N GLY A 65 11.73 8.44 -5.95
CA GLY A 65 10.46 8.53 -6.66
C GLY A 65 9.46 7.45 -6.31
N ALA A 66 9.90 6.35 -5.73
CA ALA A 66 9.03 5.23 -5.36
C ALA A 66 9.69 4.34 -4.32
N VAL A 67 8.89 3.85 -3.38
CA VAL A 67 9.34 2.86 -2.37
C VAL A 67 8.28 1.79 -2.23
N GLY A 68 8.68 0.62 -1.73
CA GLY A 68 7.74 -0.46 -1.50
C GLY A 68 8.32 -1.54 -0.61
N GLY A 69 7.44 -2.36 -0.08
CA GLY A 69 7.81 -3.49 0.75
C GLY A 69 6.61 -4.37 1.04
N CYS A 70 6.89 -5.59 1.45
CA CYS A 70 5.87 -6.58 1.79
C CYS A 70 5.98 -6.96 3.26
N SER A 71 4.84 -7.22 3.91
CA SER A 71 4.80 -7.60 5.32
C SER A 71 3.62 -8.52 5.58
N GLY A 72 3.50 -9.01 6.82
CA GLY A 72 2.39 -9.84 7.24
C GLY A 72 1.05 -9.07 7.26
N PRO A 73 -0.02 -9.75 7.67
CA PRO A 73 -1.39 -9.26 7.43
C PRO A 73 -1.79 -8.00 8.21
N ASN A 74 -1.09 -7.65 9.28
CA ASN A 74 -1.41 -6.46 10.07
C ASN A 74 -0.10 -5.84 10.54
N ALA A 75 0.27 -4.71 9.94
CA ALA A 75 1.54 -4.09 10.26
C ALA A 75 1.48 -2.57 10.10
N THR A 76 2.38 -1.89 10.81
CA THR A 76 2.66 -0.48 10.65
C THR A 76 4.09 -0.33 10.16
N THR A 77 4.29 0.39 9.06
CA THR A 77 5.60 0.58 8.46
C THR A 77 5.93 2.07 8.43
N GLY A 78 7.11 2.45 8.91
CA GLY A 78 7.59 3.83 8.89
C GLY A 78 8.40 4.17 7.66
N TYR A 79 8.16 5.38 7.13
CA TYR A 79 8.91 5.94 6.02
C TYR A 79 9.33 7.37 6.40
N PRO A 80 10.33 7.97 5.70
CA PRO A 80 10.72 9.35 5.99
C PRO A 80 9.57 10.37 5.89
N PHE A 81 8.58 10.11 5.03
CA PHE A 81 7.44 10.99 4.79
C PHE A 81 6.21 10.66 5.64
N GLY A 82 6.21 9.56 6.40
CA GLY A 82 5.08 9.19 7.24
C GLY A 82 5.05 7.70 7.55
N LYS A 83 3.92 7.27 8.14
CA LYS A 83 3.69 5.87 8.49
C LYS A 83 2.48 5.32 7.74
N LEU A 84 2.55 4.05 7.34
CA LEU A 84 1.43 3.32 6.73
C LEU A 84 1.04 2.16 7.64
N ARG A 85 -0.26 2.01 7.85
CA ARG A 85 -0.82 0.87 8.57
C ARG A 85 -1.83 0.16 7.67
N HIS A 86 -1.72 -1.15 7.58
CA HIS A 86 -2.65 -1.97 6.82
C HIS A 86 -3.23 -3.10 7.66
N ASN A 87 -4.42 -3.55 7.25
CA ASN A 87 -5.09 -4.65 7.91
C ASN A 87 -5.95 -5.36 6.85
N PRO A 88 -6.01 -6.72 6.82
CA PRO A 88 -6.85 -7.45 5.87
C PRO A 88 -8.35 -7.21 6.08
N GLU A 89 -8.75 -6.77 7.28
CA GLU A 89 -10.11 -6.33 7.53
C GLU A 89 -10.21 -4.81 7.40
N LYS A 90 -11.40 -4.31 7.09
CA LYS A 90 -11.61 -2.85 7.01
C LYS A 90 -11.20 -2.18 8.31
N ILE A 91 -10.31 -1.18 8.21
CA ILE A 91 -9.91 -0.39 9.36
C ILE A 91 -11.09 0.51 9.76
N PRO A 92 -11.62 0.40 11.00
CA PRO A 92 -12.79 1.18 11.40
C PRO A 92 -12.46 2.66 11.49
N ASP A 93 -13.48 3.52 11.27
CA ASP A 93 -13.31 4.96 11.35
C ASP A 93 -12.86 5.42 12.74
N SER A 94 -13.24 4.69 13.79
CA SER A 94 -12.79 4.98 15.16
C SER A 94 -11.28 4.86 15.36
N ALA A 95 -10.59 4.13 14.50
CA ALA A 95 -9.12 4.02 14.52
C ALA A 95 -8.43 5.14 13.73
N ILE A 96 -9.18 5.94 12.96
CA ILE A 96 -8.65 7.01 12.13
C ILE A 96 -8.69 8.32 12.93
N ARG A 97 -7.63 8.55 13.69
CA ARG A 97 -7.48 9.72 14.56
C ARG A 97 -5.98 9.98 14.76
N ASP A 98 -5.62 11.01 15.47
CA ASP A 98 -4.22 11.36 15.81
C ASP A 98 -3.36 11.56 14.56
N GLY A 99 -3.95 12.15 13.50
CA GLY A 99 -3.24 12.42 12.25
C GLY A 99 -3.31 11.33 11.20
N TRP A 100 -3.94 10.19 11.51
CA TRP A 100 -4.15 9.14 10.52
C TRP A 100 -5.23 9.51 9.51
N VAL A 101 -4.97 9.26 8.23
CA VAL A 101 -5.88 9.57 7.13
C VAL A 101 -6.19 8.27 6.37
N ARG A 102 -7.46 8.06 6.07
CA ARG A 102 -7.87 6.88 5.29
C ARG A 102 -7.42 7.03 3.82
N ILE A 103 -6.68 6.04 3.34
CA ILE A 103 -6.34 5.91 1.92
C ILE A 103 -7.33 4.97 1.24
N SER A 104 -7.62 3.83 1.87
CA SER A 104 -8.62 2.86 1.41
C SER A 104 -9.18 2.11 2.61
N ASN A 105 -10.09 1.15 2.37
CA ASN A 105 -10.69 0.37 3.45
C ASN A 105 -9.64 -0.33 4.34
N ASN A 106 -8.52 -0.72 3.76
CA ASN A 106 -7.51 -1.55 4.43
C ASN A 106 -6.19 -0.81 4.66
N LEU A 107 -6.12 0.48 4.32
CA LEU A 107 -4.88 1.25 4.40
C LEU A 107 -5.13 2.65 4.94
N VAL A 108 -4.37 3.03 5.96
CA VAL A 108 -4.37 4.40 6.51
C VAL A 108 -2.94 4.93 6.56
N PHE A 109 -2.79 6.24 6.47
CA PHE A 109 -1.51 6.93 6.40
C PHE A 109 -1.46 8.04 7.45
N GLN A 110 -0.32 8.19 8.12
CA GLN A 110 -0.05 9.29 9.06
C GLN A 110 1.16 10.07 8.54
N PRO A 111 0.97 11.28 7.97
CA PRO A 111 2.09 12.13 7.56
C PRO A 111 2.96 12.56 8.74
N THR A 112 4.25 12.68 8.48
CA THR A 112 5.15 13.26 9.48
C THR A 112 5.06 14.77 9.52
#